data_bd943a02d93d9725d8e904d8092332f1
#
_entry.id   bd943a02d93d9725d8e904d8092332f1
#
_cell.length_a   1.000
_cell.length_b   1.000
_cell.length_c   1.000
_cell.angle_alpha   90.00
_cell.angle_beta   90.00
_cell.angle_gamma   90.00
#
_symmetry.space_group_name_H-M   'P 1'
#
loop_
_entity.id
_entity.type
_entity.pdbx_description
1 polymer ?
#
loop_
_entity_poly.entity_id
_entity_poly.type
_entity_poly.pdbx_seq_one_letter_code
_entity_poly.pdbx_strand_id
1 'polypeptide(L)'
;MKPNVIRPIAICVFRHDGRILAAEGYDPLKAQVFYRPLGGAIEFGEYSVTTIERELAEELGAAVTDLRYLGALENVFTYDGQTGHEIVMVYDG
;
A
#
# COMPACT_ATOMS: atom_id res chain seq x y z
N MET A 1 -2.71 12.14 7.50
CA MET A 1 -3.86 11.19 7.57
C MET A 1 -5.08 11.91 8.12
N LYS A 2 -6.21 11.76 7.45
CA LYS A 2 -7.46 12.34 7.93
C LYS A 2 -8.01 11.48 9.06
N PRO A 3 -8.44 12.07 10.20
CA PRO A 3 -9.02 11.30 11.29
C PRO A 3 -10.43 10.81 10.95
N ASN A 4 -10.80 9.65 11.50
CA ASN A 4 -12.15 9.08 11.41
C ASN A 4 -12.61 8.79 9.98
N VAL A 5 -11.66 8.44 9.11
CA VAL A 5 -11.95 8.08 7.72
C VAL A 5 -11.38 6.69 7.45
N ILE A 6 -12.17 5.87 6.77
CA ILE A 6 -11.69 4.58 6.27
C ILE A 6 -11.10 4.83 4.89
N ARG A 7 -9.82 4.50 4.74
CA ARG A 7 -9.09 4.74 3.49
C ARG A 7 -9.01 3.48 2.65
N PRO A 8 -9.47 3.51 1.41
CA PRO A 8 -9.23 2.41 0.47
C PRO A 8 -7.82 2.53 -0.10
N ILE A 9 -7.04 1.47 0.03
CA ILE A 9 -5.70 1.43 -0.55
C ILE A 9 -5.51 0.14 -1.34
N ALA A 10 -4.54 0.17 -2.25
CA ALA A 10 -4.12 -1.01 -3.00
C ALA A 10 -2.63 -1.20 -2.80
N ILE A 11 -2.23 -2.43 -2.52
CA ILE A 11 -0.82 -2.79 -2.36
C ILE A 11 -0.47 -3.96 -3.27
N CYS A 12 0.80 -4.04 -3.62
CA CYS A 12 1.33 -5.14 -4.41
C CYS A 12 2.53 -5.76 -3.73
N VAL A 13 2.53 -7.08 -3.64
CA VAL A 13 3.67 -7.83 -3.12
C VAL A 13 4.56 -8.19 -4.31
N PHE A 14 5.72 -7.56 -4.40
CA PHE A 14 6.71 -7.84 -5.42
C PHE A 14 7.84 -8.66 -4.87
N ARG A 15 8.20 -9.71 -5.60
CA ARG A 15 9.34 -10.55 -5.26
C ARG A 15 10.42 -10.38 -6.29
N HIS A 16 11.64 -10.22 -5.81
CA HIS A 16 12.82 -10.13 -6.65
C HIS A 16 13.99 -10.79 -5.91
N ASP A 17 14.59 -11.79 -6.49
CA ASP A 17 15.69 -12.56 -5.91
C ASP A 17 15.39 -13.06 -4.49
N GLY A 18 14.19 -13.58 -4.28
CA GLY A 18 13.76 -14.12 -2.99
C GLY A 18 13.42 -13.06 -1.95
N ARG A 19 13.41 -11.79 -2.34
CA ARG A 19 13.08 -10.67 -1.45
C ARG A 19 11.80 -10.00 -1.87
N ILE A 20 11.13 -9.37 -0.90
CA ILE A 20 9.93 -8.57 -1.15
C ILE A 20 10.34 -7.10 -1.19
N LEU A 21 9.94 -6.40 -2.24
CA LEU A 21 10.14 -4.95 -2.31
C LEU A 21 9.16 -4.25 -1.39
N ALA A 22 9.66 -3.31 -0.61
CA ALA A 22 8.87 -2.59 0.39
C ALA A 22 9.28 -1.14 0.46
N ALA A 23 8.31 -0.30 0.85
CA ALA A 23 8.57 1.11 1.14
C ALA A 23 8.90 1.26 2.62
N GLU A 24 9.84 2.14 2.93
CA GLU A 24 10.25 2.44 4.30
C GLU A 24 9.45 3.62 4.84
N GLY A 25 9.02 3.50 6.09
CA GLY A 25 8.36 4.59 6.81
C GLY A 25 8.91 4.69 8.22
N TYR A 26 8.58 5.78 8.89
CA TYR A 26 9.04 6.04 10.26
C TYR A 26 7.88 6.54 11.11
N ASP A 27 7.70 5.89 12.28
CA ASP A 27 6.71 6.33 13.26
C ASP A 27 7.42 7.15 14.34
N PRO A 28 7.22 8.48 14.38
CA PRO A 28 7.94 9.33 15.33
C PRO A 28 7.58 9.08 16.79
N LEU A 29 6.35 8.66 17.10
CA LEU A 29 5.96 8.40 18.49
C LEU A 29 6.57 7.10 19.02
N LYS A 30 6.64 6.07 18.19
CA LYS A 30 7.21 4.79 18.57
C LYS A 30 8.72 4.76 18.34
N ALA A 31 9.28 5.77 17.67
CA ALA A 31 10.68 5.83 17.25
C ALA A 31 11.10 4.55 16.53
N GLN A 32 10.24 4.09 15.61
CA GLN A 32 10.45 2.84 14.87
C GLN A 32 10.40 3.06 13.37
N VAL A 33 11.30 2.38 12.67
CA VAL A 33 11.24 2.23 11.22
C VAL A 33 10.32 1.05 10.92
N PHE A 34 9.46 1.20 9.94
CA PHE A 34 8.61 0.13 9.48
C PHE A 34 8.66 0.01 7.96
N TYR A 35 8.28 -1.16 7.44
CA TYR A 35 8.26 -1.43 6.01
C TYR A 35 6.85 -1.85 5.60
N ARG A 36 6.45 -1.44 4.41
CA ARG A 36 5.14 -1.79 3.86
C ARG A 36 5.28 -2.15 2.38
N PRO A 37 4.38 -2.98 1.84
CA PRO A 37 4.36 -3.24 0.40
C PRO A 37 4.14 -1.97 -0.40
N LEU A 38 4.58 -1.98 -1.65
CA LEU A 38 4.40 -0.86 -2.57
C LEU A 38 2.93 -0.71 -2.94
N GLY A 39 2.51 0.52 -3.13
CA GLY A 39 1.14 0.85 -3.49
C GLY A 39 0.73 2.20 -2.97
N GLY A 40 -0.56 2.43 -2.87
CA GLY A 40 -1.04 3.71 -2.39
C GLY A 40 -2.56 3.79 -2.34
N ALA A 41 -3.06 4.98 -2.07
CA ALA A 41 -4.48 5.25 -1.96
C ALA A 41 -5.18 5.12 -3.32
N ILE A 42 -6.34 4.47 -3.29
CA ILE A 42 -7.20 4.38 -4.47
C ILE A 42 -7.90 5.72 -4.63
N GLU A 43 -7.76 6.32 -5.79
CA GLU A 43 -8.41 7.59 -6.08
C GLU A 43 -9.84 7.35 -6.56
N PHE A 44 -10.70 8.33 -6.33
CA PHE A 44 -12.09 8.23 -6.76
C PHE A 44 -12.15 7.98 -8.26
N GLY A 45 -12.93 6.96 -8.66
CA GLY A 45 -13.08 6.58 -10.05
C GLY A 45 -12.00 5.64 -10.57
N GLU A 46 -11.07 5.22 -9.71
CA GLU A 46 -9.94 4.37 -10.09
C GLU A 46 -10.18 2.94 -9.59
N TYR A 47 -9.93 1.95 -10.43
CA TYR A 47 -9.91 0.55 -9.98
C TYR A 47 -8.62 0.30 -9.20
N SER A 48 -8.67 -0.64 -8.26
CA SER A 48 -7.49 -0.95 -7.43
C SER A 48 -6.27 -1.39 -8.26
N VAL A 49 -6.48 -2.15 -9.33
CA VAL A 49 -5.39 -2.56 -10.21
C VAL A 49 -4.76 -1.35 -10.90
N THR A 50 -5.55 -0.37 -11.29
CA THR A 50 -5.07 0.87 -11.89
C THR A 50 -4.24 1.67 -10.88
N THR A 51 -4.64 1.66 -9.61
CA THR A 51 -3.88 2.29 -8.54
C THR A 51 -2.48 1.70 -8.46
N ILE A 52 -2.36 0.37 -8.49
CA ILE A 52 -1.06 -0.29 -8.47
C ILE A 52 -0.21 0.13 -9.65
N GLU A 53 -0.78 0.11 -10.86
CA GLU A 53 -0.05 0.51 -12.06
C GLU A 53 0.47 1.95 -11.97
N ARG A 54 -0.37 2.86 -11.50
CA ARG A 54 -0.01 4.26 -11.34
C ARG A 54 1.08 4.48 -10.29
N GLU A 55 0.89 3.89 -9.10
CA GLU A 55 1.83 4.05 -7.99
C GLU A 55 3.20 3.46 -8.31
N LEU A 56 3.24 2.34 -8.99
CA LEU A 56 4.52 1.72 -9.34
C LEU A 56 5.23 2.48 -10.45
N ALA A 57 4.49 3.07 -11.38
CA ALA A 57 5.09 3.96 -12.37
C ALA A 57 5.72 5.18 -11.69
N GLU A 58 5.05 5.75 -10.70
CA GLU A 58 5.55 6.90 -9.95
C GLU A 58 6.76 6.54 -9.07
N GLU A 59 6.70 5.42 -8.37
CA GLU A 59 7.72 5.04 -7.39
C GLU A 59 8.94 4.38 -8.03
N LEU A 60 8.73 3.56 -9.05
CA LEU A 60 9.80 2.76 -9.65
C LEU A 60 10.10 3.14 -11.09
N GLY A 61 9.25 3.96 -11.72
CA GLY A 61 9.41 4.27 -13.13
C GLY A 61 9.19 3.07 -14.04
N ALA A 62 8.45 2.07 -13.57
CA ALA A 62 8.27 0.80 -14.26
C ALA A 62 6.81 0.56 -14.61
N ALA A 63 6.59 -0.08 -15.75
CA ALA A 63 5.29 -0.61 -16.11
C ALA A 63 5.15 -2.01 -15.49
N VAL A 64 3.97 -2.32 -14.98
CA VAL A 64 3.70 -3.59 -14.32
C VAL A 64 2.61 -4.32 -15.09
N THR A 65 2.84 -5.61 -15.32
CA THR A 65 1.87 -6.45 -16.02
C THR A 65 1.59 -7.71 -15.19
N ASP A 66 0.52 -8.41 -15.56
CA ASP A 66 0.16 -9.69 -14.95
C ASP A 66 -0.07 -9.62 -13.45
N LEU A 67 -0.66 -8.53 -12.99
CA LEU A 67 -1.04 -8.37 -11.59
C LEU A 67 -2.17 -9.33 -11.25
N ARG A 68 -2.01 -10.06 -10.16
CA ARG A 68 -3.02 -11.01 -9.69
C ARG A 68 -3.62 -10.56 -8.38
N TYR A 69 -4.94 -10.42 -8.37
CA TYR A 69 -5.67 -10.05 -7.16
C TYR A 69 -5.66 -11.22 -6.16
N LEU A 70 -5.22 -10.96 -4.93
CA LEU A 70 -5.16 -11.96 -3.88
C LEU A 70 -6.33 -11.87 -2.92
N GLY A 71 -6.89 -10.70 -2.72
CA GLY A 71 -8.00 -10.49 -1.79
C GLY A 71 -7.95 -9.14 -1.12
N ALA A 72 -8.91 -8.91 -0.24
CA ALA A 72 -9.00 -7.67 0.53
C ALA A 72 -8.88 -7.98 2.01
N LEU A 73 -8.31 -7.05 2.77
CA LEU A 73 -8.24 -7.16 4.22
C LEU A 73 -8.51 -5.80 4.86
N GLU A 74 -8.89 -5.85 6.13
CA GLU A 74 -9.09 -4.65 6.92
C GLU A 74 -7.87 -4.45 7.82
N ASN A 75 -7.44 -3.21 7.94
CA ASN A 75 -6.29 -2.86 8.76
C ASN A 75 -6.64 -1.67 9.65
N VAL A 76 -6.58 -1.87 10.95
CA VAL A 76 -6.76 -0.81 11.93
C VAL A 76 -5.45 -0.69 12.69
N PHE A 77 -4.86 0.49 12.71
CA PHE A 77 -3.53 0.67 13.27
C PHE A 77 -3.39 2.03 13.93
N THR A 78 -2.30 2.19 14.69
CA THR A 78 -1.96 3.47 15.30
C THR A 78 -0.66 3.98 14.66
N TYR A 79 -0.71 5.22 14.18
CA TYR A 79 0.45 5.90 13.62
C TYR A 79 0.49 7.33 14.16
N ASP A 80 1.62 7.72 14.73
CA ASP A 80 1.83 9.06 15.26
C ASP A 80 0.70 9.48 16.22
N GLY A 81 0.27 8.54 17.07
CA GLY A 81 -0.79 8.79 18.06
C GLY A 81 -2.20 8.82 17.50
N GLN A 82 -2.37 8.55 16.22
CA GLN A 82 -3.69 8.56 15.56
C GLN A 82 -4.07 7.16 15.12
N THR A 83 -5.37 6.85 15.20
CA THR A 83 -5.89 5.60 14.66
C THR A 83 -6.13 5.73 13.18
N GLY A 84 -5.54 4.81 12.42
CA GLY A 84 -5.81 4.68 11.00
C GLY A 84 -6.68 3.45 10.72
N HIS A 85 -7.51 3.54 9.70
CA HIS A 85 -8.37 2.43 9.29
C HIS A 85 -8.36 2.34 7.77
N GLU A 86 -8.00 1.17 7.24
CA GLU A 86 -7.84 0.97 5.81
C GLU A 86 -8.52 -0.31 5.34
N ILE A 87 -9.10 -0.24 4.16
CA ILE A 87 -9.49 -1.43 3.40
C ILE A 87 -8.43 -1.61 2.33
N VAL A 88 -7.76 -2.75 2.35
CA VAL A 88 -6.57 -2.98 1.55
C VAL A 88 -6.84 -4.04 0.49
N MET A 89 -6.70 -3.65 -0.78
CA MET A 89 -6.78 -4.56 -1.92
C MET A 89 -5.37 -5.05 -2.21
N VAL A 90 -5.16 -6.37 -2.13
CA VAL A 90 -3.83 -6.97 -2.19
C VAL A 90 -3.62 -7.67 -3.53
N TYR A 91 -2.51 -7.36 -4.17
CA TYR A 91 -2.10 -7.93 -5.45
C TYR A 91 -0.74 -8.60 -5.34
N ASP A 92 -0.52 -9.59 -6.21
CA ASP A 92 0.76 -10.25 -6.42
C ASP A 92 1.29 -9.81 -7.78
N GLY A 93 2.53 -9.39 -7.79
CA GLY A 93 3.16 -8.91 -9.02
C GLY A 93 4.49 -9.58 -9.34
#